data_71e9eb4bf6724b3cfc35cf822668cceb
#
_entry.id   71e9eb4bf6724b3cfc35cf822668cceb
#
_cell.length_a   1.000
_cell.length_b   1.000
_cell.length_c   1.000
_cell.angle_alpha   90.00
_cell.angle_beta   90.00
_cell.angle_gamma   90.00
#
_symmetry.space_group_name_H-M   'P 1'
#
loop_
_entity.id
_entity.type
_entity.pdbx_description
1 polymer ?
#
loop_
_entity_poly.entity_id
_entity_poly.type
_entity_poly.pdbx_seq_one_letter_code
_entity_poly.pdbx_strand_id
1 'polypeptide(L)'
;MGNGFFGLAMSAADSQSAFTAENWRLLRSFNFYRLAIALAASVLALSGETVPPFGISGALLFKIAGLVYAGAALLFMATIHRRWVDFETQATVQAFTDIVLLSLLMHASQGLASGVGLLLLVAVAGASLMLGTRLTILFAALATIAIGIE
;
A
#
# COMPACT_ATOMS: atom_id res chain seq x y z
N MET A 1 1.35 47.68 15.08
CA MET A 1 1.73 46.92 13.86
C MET A 1 2.05 45.43 14.09
N GLY A 2 1.76 44.85 15.27
CA GLY A 2 2.11 43.47 15.63
C GLY A 2 1.04 42.39 15.39
N ASN A 3 -0.22 42.77 15.21
CA ASN A 3 -1.32 41.78 15.23
C ASN A 3 -1.53 40.99 13.91
N GLY A 4 -1.04 41.53 12.78
CA GLY A 4 -1.16 40.86 11.48
C GLY A 4 -0.23 39.67 11.33
N PHE A 5 0.97 39.73 11.87
CA PHE A 5 1.97 38.67 11.78
C PHE A 5 1.60 37.42 12.62
N PHE A 6 1.05 37.68 13.82
CA PHE A 6 0.54 36.58 14.69
C PHE A 6 -0.67 35.86 14.07
N GLY A 7 -1.57 36.61 13.41
CA GLY A 7 -2.72 36.01 12.73
C GLY A 7 -2.32 35.11 11.54
N LEU A 8 -1.33 35.53 10.75
CA LEU A 8 -0.81 34.77 9.63
C LEU A 8 -0.05 33.51 10.09
N ALA A 9 0.72 33.61 11.17
CA ALA A 9 1.45 32.47 11.74
C ALA A 9 0.49 31.42 12.35
N MET A 10 -0.57 31.84 13.02
CA MET A 10 -1.62 30.92 13.51
C MET A 10 -2.37 30.25 12.37
N SER A 11 -2.75 30.99 11.32
CA SER A 11 -3.43 30.44 10.14
C SER A 11 -2.55 29.43 9.40
N ALA A 12 -1.24 29.67 9.30
CA ALA A 12 -0.31 28.73 8.69
C ALA A 12 -0.13 27.45 9.54
N ALA A 13 -0.07 27.60 10.87
CA ALA A 13 0.03 26.44 11.78
C ALA A 13 -1.24 25.59 11.76
N ASP A 14 -2.42 26.21 11.71
CA ASP A 14 -3.71 25.51 11.63
C ASP A 14 -3.87 24.77 10.30
N SER A 15 -3.47 25.38 9.19
CA SER A 15 -3.51 24.73 7.88
C SER A 15 -2.51 23.55 7.79
N GLN A 16 -1.35 23.68 8.42
CA GLN A 16 -0.35 22.61 8.43
C GLN A 16 -0.78 21.43 9.31
N SER A 17 -1.43 21.70 10.43
CA SER A 17 -1.97 20.65 11.31
C SER A 17 -3.15 19.90 10.65
N ALA A 18 -4.02 20.61 9.95
CA ALA A 18 -5.13 20.03 9.20
C ALA A 18 -4.64 19.14 8.06
N PHE A 19 -3.65 19.61 7.29
CA PHE A 19 -3.02 18.83 6.21
C PHE A 19 -2.37 17.54 6.73
N THR A 20 -1.69 17.61 7.87
CA THR A 20 -1.07 16.43 8.49
C THR A 20 -2.11 15.43 8.97
N ALA A 21 -3.20 15.90 9.59
CA ALA A 21 -4.28 15.04 10.05
C ALA A 21 -5.01 14.34 8.90
N GLU A 22 -5.21 15.02 7.78
CA GLU A 22 -5.82 14.48 6.57
C GLU A 22 -4.95 13.37 5.96
N ASN A 23 -3.65 13.58 5.86
CA ASN A 23 -2.69 12.59 5.35
C ASN A 23 -2.70 11.31 6.19
N TRP A 24 -2.78 11.40 7.51
CA TRP A 24 -2.91 10.22 8.39
C TRP A 24 -4.23 9.48 8.21
N ARG A 25 -5.33 10.18 7.90
CA ARG A 25 -6.62 9.57 7.58
C ARG A 25 -6.53 8.79 6.27
N LEU A 26 -5.93 9.37 5.25
CA LEU A 26 -5.69 8.71 3.95
C LEU A 26 -4.86 7.44 4.14
N LEU A 27 -3.74 7.51 4.85
CA LEU A 27 -2.87 6.35 5.11
C LEU A 27 -3.63 5.23 5.82
N ARG A 28 -4.49 5.57 6.79
CA ARG A 28 -5.33 4.60 7.49
C ARG A 28 -6.35 3.94 6.55
N SER A 29 -7.01 4.73 5.69
CA SER A 29 -7.97 4.20 4.71
C SER A 29 -7.30 3.24 3.73
N PHE A 30 -6.11 3.58 3.24
CA PHE A 30 -5.33 2.68 2.40
C PHE A 30 -4.88 1.41 3.12
N ASN A 31 -4.56 1.51 4.41
CA ASN A 31 -4.21 0.32 5.17
C ASN A 31 -5.41 -0.62 5.40
N PHE A 32 -6.63 -0.08 5.57
CA PHE A 32 -7.85 -0.90 5.58
C PHE A 32 -8.08 -1.61 4.25
N TYR A 33 -7.90 -0.93 3.14
CA TYR A 33 -7.96 -1.53 1.80
C TYR A 33 -6.94 -2.69 1.65
N ARG A 34 -5.68 -2.47 2.07
CA ARG A 34 -4.66 -3.52 2.11
C ARG A 34 -5.07 -4.72 2.95
N LEU A 35 -5.58 -4.46 4.14
CA LEU A 35 -6.01 -5.51 5.05
C LEU A 35 -7.14 -6.33 4.43
N ALA A 36 -8.09 -5.70 3.76
CA ALA A 36 -9.17 -6.39 3.06
C ALA A 36 -8.64 -7.30 1.95
N ILE A 37 -7.69 -6.82 1.12
CA ILE A 37 -7.07 -7.61 0.07
C ILE A 37 -6.25 -8.77 0.67
N ALA A 38 -5.46 -8.50 1.70
CA ALA A 38 -4.63 -9.49 2.36
C ALA A 38 -5.48 -10.61 2.99
N LEU A 39 -6.60 -10.25 3.61
CA LEU A 39 -7.57 -11.21 4.14
C LEU A 39 -8.22 -12.02 3.02
N ALA A 40 -8.67 -11.39 1.95
CA ALA A 40 -9.25 -12.08 0.80
C ALA A 40 -8.25 -13.08 0.19
N ALA A 41 -7.00 -12.65 -0.04
CA ALA A 41 -5.93 -13.51 -0.54
C ALA A 41 -5.64 -14.68 0.43
N SER A 42 -5.62 -14.41 1.75
CA SER A 42 -5.39 -15.44 2.76
C SER A 42 -6.52 -16.45 2.83
N VAL A 43 -7.79 -16.00 2.77
CA VAL A 43 -8.96 -16.88 2.73
C VAL A 43 -8.92 -17.77 1.48
N LEU A 44 -8.65 -17.18 0.32
CA LEU A 44 -8.51 -17.94 -0.93
C LEU A 44 -7.38 -18.96 -0.84
N ALA A 45 -6.24 -18.58 -0.25
CA ALA A 45 -5.10 -19.46 -0.06
C ALA A 45 -5.39 -20.64 0.87
N LEU A 46 -6.24 -20.46 1.87
CA LEU A 46 -6.59 -21.47 2.87
C LEU A 46 -7.78 -22.35 2.46
N SER A 47 -8.68 -21.87 1.60
CA SER A 47 -9.85 -22.62 1.15
C SER A 47 -9.49 -23.91 0.38
N GLY A 48 -8.25 -24.03 -0.09
CA GLY A 48 -7.78 -25.23 -0.79
C GLY A 48 -8.43 -25.45 -2.17
N GLU A 49 -9.38 -24.61 -2.55
CA GLU A 49 -9.99 -24.66 -3.86
C GLU A 49 -8.98 -24.16 -4.89
N THR A 50 -8.70 -24.98 -5.88
CA THR A 50 -7.98 -24.57 -7.10
C THR A 50 -8.93 -23.74 -7.94
N VAL A 51 -9.19 -22.50 -7.48
CA VAL A 51 -9.98 -21.57 -8.28
C VAL A 51 -9.13 -21.14 -9.47
N PRO A 52 -9.51 -21.48 -10.71
CA PRO A 52 -8.84 -20.85 -11.85
C PRO A 52 -8.96 -19.31 -11.73
N PRO A 53 -7.90 -18.55 -11.82
CA PRO A 53 -6.62 -18.79 -12.50
C PRO A 53 -5.43 -19.15 -11.60
N PHE A 54 -5.65 -19.58 -10.36
CA PHE A 54 -4.57 -19.88 -9.42
C PHE A 54 -4.03 -21.30 -9.66
N GLY A 55 -2.94 -21.42 -10.42
CA GLY A 55 -2.36 -22.70 -10.80
C GLY A 55 -1.74 -23.49 -9.64
N ILE A 56 -1.65 -24.82 -9.81
CA ILE A 56 -1.15 -25.76 -8.79
C ILE A 56 0.32 -25.49 -8.43
N SER A 57 1.13 -25.01 -9.35
CA SER A 57 2.58 -24.79 -9.17
C SER A 57 2.90 -23.58 -8.27
N GLY A 58 2.01 -22.60 -8.15
CA GLY A 58 2.19 -21.40 -7.33
C GLY A 58 1.47 -21.43 -5.97
N ALA A 59 0.73 -22.49 -5.66
CA ALA A 59 -0.16 -22.53 -4.49
C ALA A 59 0.57 -22.29 -3.16
N LEU A 60 1.77 -22.85 -2.99
CA LEU A 60 2.57 -22.61 -1.78
C LEU A 60 3.08 -21.18 -1.72
N LEU A 61 3.60 -20.65 -2.83
CA LEU A 61 4.09 -19.28 -2.93
C LEU A 61 2.96 -18.29 -2.68
N PHE A 62 1.78 -18.52 -3.25
CA PHE A 62 0.58 -17.71 -3.04
C PHE A 62 0.14 -17.70 -1.57
N LYS A 63 0.16 -18.87 -0.90
CA LYS A 63 -0.15 -18.96 0.53
C LYS A 63 0.84 -18.17 1.38
N ILE A 64 2.14 -18.34 1.13
CA ILE A 64 3.19 -17.63 1.87
C ILE A 64 3.08 -16.12 1.62
N ALA A 65 2.97 -15.69 0.36
CA ALA A 65 2.87 -14.28 0.00
C ALA A 65 1.62 -13.63 0.60
N GLY A 66 0.46 -14.31 0.57
CA GLY A 66 -0.79 -13.83 1.17
C GLY A 66 -0.69 -13.67 2.69
N LEU A 67 -0.12 -14.65 3.38
CA LEU A 67 0.09 -14.58 4.83
C LEU A 67 1.10 -13.50 5.23
N VAL A 68 2.20 -13.36 4.48
CA VAL A 68 3.19 -12.28 4.69
C VAL A 68 2.55 -10.93 4.46
N TYR A 69 1.70 -10.80 3.43
CA TYR A 69 0.99 -9.55 3.15
C TYR A 69 0.00 -9.19 4.26
N ALA A 70 -0.74 -10.17 4.78
CA ALA A 70 -1.63 -9.97 5.93
C ALA A 70 -0.84 -9.56 7.19
N GLY A 71 0.27 -10.21 7.47
CA GLY A 71 1.17 -9.86 8.58
C GLY A 71 1.73 -8.44 8.44
N ALA A 72 2.18 -8.06 7.24
CA ALA A 72 2.68 -6.72 6.96
C ALA A 72 1.57 -5.66 7.15
N ALA A 73 0.34 -5.91 6.68
CA ALA A 73 -0.78 -5.00 6.85
C ALA A 73 -1.14 -4.78 8.33
N LEU A 74 -1.11 -5.84 9.14
CA LEU A 74 -1.32 -5.74 10.60
C LEU A 74 -0.19 -4.98 11.28
N LEU A 75 1.05 -5.22 10.91
CA LEU A 75 2.22 -4.52 11.44
C LEU A 75 2.14 -3.02 11.11
N PHE A 76 1.79 -2.67 9.88
CA PHE A 76 1.59 -1.28 9.47
C PHE A 76 0.43 -0.62 10.22
N MET A 77 -0.65 -1.36 10.49
CA MET A 77 -1.75 -0.87 11.33
C MET A 77 -1.26 -0.49 12.73
N ALA A 78 -0.42 -1.33 13.34
CA ALA A 78 0.15 -1.07 14.65
C ALA A 78 1.10 0.15 14.64
N THR A 79 1.93 0.29 13.61
CA THR A 79 2.85 1.44 13.47
C THR A 79 2.10 2.76 13.21
N ILE A 80 1.04 2.74 12.39
CA ILE A 80 0.15 3.90 12.19
C ILE A 80 -0.50 4.32 13.51
N HIS A 81 -0.96 3.35 14.31
CA HIS A 81 -1.62 3.64 15.59
C HIS A 81 -0.65 4.25 16.60
N ARG A 82 0.58 3.75 16.65
CA ARG A 82 1.61 4.21 17.59
C ARG A 82 2.37 5.44 17.14
N ARG A 83 2.29 5.83 15.85
CA ARG A 83 2.99 6.99 15.26
C ARG A 83 4.50 7.01 15.55
N TRP A 84 5.15 5.84 15.52
CA TRP A 84 6.58 5.73 15.85
C TRP A 84 7.50 6.21 14.73
N VAL A 85 6.99 6.31 13.52
CA VAL A 85 7.76 6.65 12.32
C VAL A 85 7.13 7.86 11.64
N ASP A 86 7.94 8.69 11.00
CA ASP A 86 7.49 9.82 10.20
C ASP A 86 6.55 9.35 9.08
N PHE A 87 5.56 10.18 8.77
CA PHE A 87 4.54 9.89 7.75
C PHE A 87 5.17 9.52 6.41
N GLU A 88 6.14 10.29 5.92
CA GLU A 88 6.76 10.08 4.61
C GLU A 88 7.51 8.76 4.54
N THR A 89 8.30 8.46 5.56
CA THR A 89 9.02 7.18 5.67
C THR A 89 8.05 6.02 5.73
N GLN A 90 6.99 6.14 6.53
CA GLN A 90 6.00 5.07 6.67
C GLN A 90 5.24 4.85 5.37
N ALA A 91 4.79 5.91 4.68
CA ALA A 91 4.11 5.81 3.40
C ALA A 91 5.01 5.20 2.32
N THR A 92 6.29 5.57 2.29
CA THR A 92 7.29 5.03 1.35
C THR A 92 7.52 3.53 1.57
N VAL A 93 7.76 3.12 2.82
CA VAL A 93 7.98 1.68 3.15
C VAL A 93 6.74 0.87 2.83
N GLN A 94 5.55 1.40 3.12
CA GLN A 94 4.29 0.73 2.81
C GLN A 94 4.09 0.57 1.30
N ALA A 95 4.32 1.62 0.50
CA ALA A 95 4.20 1.57 -0.96
C ALA A 95 5.20 0.57 -1.57
N PHE A 96 6.44 0.56 -1.09
CA PHE A 96 7.45 -0.39 -1.55
C PHE A 96 7.05 -1.84 -1.22
N THR A 97 6.58 -2.08 0.01
CA THR A 97 6.11 -3.41 0.44
C THR A 97 4.94 -3.89 -0.40
N ASP A 98 3.99 -3.01 -0.75
CA ASP A 98 2.88 -3.35 -1.63
C ASP A 98 3.36 -3.81 -3.01
N ILE A 99 4.26 -3.04 -3.64
CA ILE A 99 4.76 -3.38 -4.96
C ILE A 99 5.42 -4.75 -4.94
N VAL A 100 6.27 -5.02 -3.95
CA VAL A 100 6.98 -6.31 -3.84
C VAL A 100 5.99 -7.46 -3.59
N LEU A 101 5.10 -7.32 -2.63
CA LEU A 101 4.19 -8.42 -2.24
C LEU A 101 3.09 -8.65 -3.28
N LEU A 102 2.54 -7.59 -3.89
CA LEU A 102 1.57 -7.74 -4.97
C LEU A 102 2.20 -8.31 -6.23
N SER A 103 3.46 -7.97 -6.54
CA SER A 103 4.21 -8.60 -7.63
C SER A 103 4.43 -10.10 -7.38
N LEU A 104 4.77 -10.48 -6.14
CA LEU A 104 4.89 -11.90 -5.77
C LEU A 104 3.54 -12.63 -5.84
N LEU A 105 2.45 -11.99 -5.40
CA LEU A 105 1.11 -12.56 -5.53
C LEU A 105 0.73 -12.71 -7.01
N MET A 106 1.04 -11.73 -7.84
CA MET A 106 0.77 -11.77 -9.28
C MET A 106 1.54 -12.93 -9.92
N HIS A 107 2.82 -13.07 -9.64
CA HIS A 107 3.64 -14.18 -10.10
C HIS A 107 3.08 -15.55 -9.65
N ALA A 108 2.67 -15.66 -8.38
CA ALA A 108 2.10 -16.88 -7.81
C ALA A 108 0.71 -17.24 -8.38
N SER A 109 -0.02 -16.26 -8.95
CA SER A 109 -1.39 -16.42 -9.44
C SER A 109 -1.53 -16.42 -10.96
N GLN A 110 -0.50 -16.86 -11.68
CA GLN A 110 -0.44 -16.91 -13.16
C GLN A 110 -0.39 -15.52 -13.85
N GLY A 111 0.27 -14.57 -13.21
CA GLY A 111 0.59 -13.29 -13.81
C GLY A 111 -0.62 -12.37 -14.01
N LEU A 112 -0.61 -11.63 -15.11
CA LEU A 112 -1.62 -10.61 -15.44
C LEU A 112 -3.05 -11.15 -15.55
N ALA A 113 -3.22 -12.43 -15.94
CA ALA A 113 -4.53 -13.04 -16.11
C ALA A 113 -5.34 -13.14 -14.80
N SER A 114 -4.66 -13.09 -13.63
CA SER A 114 -5.30 -13.16 -12.32
C SER A 114 -6.03 -11.89 -11.88
N GLY A 115 -5.81 -10.75 -12.57
CA GLY A 115 -6.33 -9.45 -12.16
C GLY A 115 -5.56 -8.80 -10.98
N VAL A 116 -4.58 -9.49 -10.38
CA VAL A 116 -3.75 -8.94 -9.29
C VAL A 116 -2.97 -7.71 -9.75
N GLY A 117 -2.62 -7.63 -11.04
CA GLY A 117 -2.00 -6.46 -11.63
C GLY A 117 -2.82 -5.16 -11.47
N LEU A 118 -4.15 -5.25 -11.42
CA LEU A 118 -5.02 -4.09 -11.14
C LEU A 118 -4.83 -3.59 -9.71
N LEU A 119 -4.61 -4.48 -8.74
CA LEU A 119 -4.32 -4.11 -7.35
C LEU A 119 -2.99 -3.35 -7.24
N LEU A 120 -2.01 -3.74 -8.05
CA LEU A 120 -0.73 -3.03 -8.14
C LEU A 120 -0.91 -1.60 -8.64
N LEU A 121 -1.75 -1.39 -9.67
CA LEU A 121 -2.08 -0.05 -10.16
C LEU A 121 -2.77 0.80 -9.10
N VAL A 122 -3.71 0.22 -8.33
CA VAL A 122 -4.37 0.90 -7.22
C VAL A 122 -3.38 1.28 -6.12
N ALA A 123 -2.42 0.39 -5.80
CA ALA A 123 -1.38 0.67 -4.82
C ALA A 123 -0.49 1.85 -5.25
N VAL A 124 -0.09 1.90 -6.52
CA VAL A 124 0.70 3.01 -7.09
C VAL A 124 -0.11 4.30 -7.11
N ALA A 125 -1.38 4.25 -7.52
CA ALA A 125 -2.28 5.41 -7.49
C ALA A 125 -2.44 5.96 -6.05
N GLY A 126 -2.59 5.06 -5.06
CA GLY A 126 -2.63 5.42 -3.66
C GLY A 126 -1.35 6.08 -3.16
N ALA A 127 -0.19 5.52 -3.54
CA ALA A 127 1.10 6.11 -3.22
C ALA A 127 1.26 7.51 -3.83
N SER A 128 0.74 7.75 -5.05
CA SER A 128 0.81 9.04 -5.72
C SER A 128 0.08 10.17 -5.00
N LEU A 129 -0.96 9.84 -4.25
CA LEU A 129 -1.71 10.81 -3.46
C LEU A 129 -0.99 11.22 -2.16
N MET A 130 -0.06 10.38 -1.68
CA MET A 130 0.59 10.58 -0.39
C MET A 130 2.05 10.99 -0.49
N LEU A 131 2.71 10.61 -1.57
CA LEU A 131 4.15 10.80 -1.76
C LEU A 131 4.42 11.90 -2.79
N GLY A 132 5.59 12.53 -2.65
CA GLY A 132 6.03 13.53 -3.62
C GLY A 132 6.27 12.93 -5.00
N THR A 133 6.20 13.76 -6.03
CA THR A 133 6.29 13.39 -7.46
C THR A 133 7.48 12.47 -7.78
N ARG A 134 8.63 12.68 -7.15
CA ARG A 134 9.84 11.87 -7.40
C ARG A 134 9.65 10.41 -6.99
N LEU A 135 9.12 10.16 -5.79
CA LEU A 135 8.85 8.82 -5.29
C LEU A 135 7.73 8.14 -6.08
N THR A 136 6.70 8.90 -6.45
CA THR A 136 5.61 8.40 -7.29
C THR A 136 6.11 7.88 -8.64
N ILE A 137 6.97 8.63 -9.33
CA ILE A 137 7.55 8.20 -10.61
C ILE A 137 8.40 6.94 -10.43
N LEU A 138 9.19 6.87 -9.36
CA LEU A 138 9.99 5.68 -9.05
C LEU A 138 9.12 4.45 -8.83
N PHE A 139 8.05 4.56 -8.04
CA PHE A 139 7.14 3.45 -7.79
C PHE A 139 6.33 3.06 -9.02
N ALA A 140 5.92 4.02 -9.85
CA ALA A 140 5.28 3.73 -11.13
C ALA A 140 6.21 2.96 -12.07
N ALA A 141 7.49 3.35 -12.16
CA ALA A 141 8.50 2.65 -12.94
C ALA A 141 8.74 1.22 -12.42
N LEU A 142 8.86 1.03 -11.09
CA LEU A 142 9.01 -0.29 -10.49
C LEU A 142 7.81 -1.20 -10.76
N ALA A 143 6.59 -0.67 -10.63
CA ALA A 143 5.37 -1.41 -10.92
C ALA A 143 5.28 -1.78 -12.41
N THR A 144 5.67 -0.88 -13.31
CA THR A 144 5.69 -1.15 -14.75
C THR A 144 6.70 -2.25 -15.09
N ILE A 145 7.88 -2.24 -14.48
CA ILE A 145 8.89 -3.29 -14.64
C ILE A 145 8.35 -4.62 -14.11
N ALA A 146 7.73 -4.62 -12.92
CA ALA A 146 7.15 -5.82 -12.33
C ALA A 146 6.07 -6.44 -13.23
N ILE A 147 5.19 -5.62 -13.81
CA ILE A 147 4.17 -6.07 -14.77
C ILE A 147 4.80 -6.56 -16.08
N GLY A 148 5.89 -5.94 -16.52
CA GLY A 148 6.55 -6.29 -17.80
C GLY A 148 7.40 -7.57 -17.76
N ILE A 149 7.71 -8.08 -16.56
CA ILE A 149 8.44 -9.35 -16.38
C ILE A 149 7.50 -10.56 -16.41
N GLU A 150 6.20 -10.36 -16.13
CA GLU A 150 5.15 -11.38 -16.12
C GLU A 150 4.57 -11.67 -17.51
#